data_d89c0c3effe7be117b2c4fc8015b4738
#
_entry.id   d89c0c3effe7be117b2c4fc8015b4738
#
_cell.length_a   1.000
_cell.length_b   1.000
_cell.length_c   1.000
_cell.angle_alpha   90.00
_cell.angle_beta   90.00
_cell.angle_gamma   90.00
#
_symmetry.space_group_name_H-M   'P 1'
#
loop_
_entity.id
_entity.type
_entity.pdbx_description
1 polymer ?
#
loop_
_entity_poly.entity_id
_entity_poly.type
_entity_poly.pdbx_seq_one_letter_code
_entity_poly.pdbx_strand_id
1 'polypeptide(L)'
;MYNPDQPVFEEQPESNIEIAYGLEDGPKPLWKAVLFALQITLVDFTPFMWAAGFASLAGIDQPDFVPTMLCACFFCMGICTFLQTTVGNRLPIVQGSSSALMSSMGNIAAVYGLPAVWGASLVGGLIQAVLGVTKTVSRVRKFLPPVVVGSVVTAIGFVAARIAVQWTFSRQEPLYLVLALISFLLALVLKFKTKGMISQGFILTTVVIVGVVISSFLGIFDWEAVHAAPWVRIPRLFPFTGMQGQPDAAITITAAAVIGGFSGYMGAIFESVGDYAATCAACDEVYRVKHIDKGIMASGLGCMITAFFGGLPCTSYTQNIGIVAATGVASRRVTQFAGGLFLLYGFCPKMAYILAGIPKSVIGAVFLISAASIMFSGIDSIVSSPRTLRNTLVAGITLTLAVMLPYQCTSTYKEWADGLSPFLNMLCTSPVFIAVLSGVGLNVLLNIILKES
;
A
#
# COMPACT_ATOMS: atom_id res chain seq x y z
N MET A 1 -20.33 -5.91 26.72
CA MET A 1 -20.42 -4.46 26.45
C MET A 1 -19.22 -4.04 25.61
N TYR A 2 -19.40 -3.13 24.64
CA TYR A 2 -18.28 -2.59 23.87
C TYR A 2 -17.42 -1.69 24.76
N ASN A 3 -16.13 -1.98 24.86
CA ASN A 3 -15.16 -1.15 25.56
C ASN A 3 -14.06 -0.70 24.58
N PRO A 4 -13.99 0.59 24.22
CA PRO A 4 -13.01 1.10 23.26
C PRO A 4 -11.56 1.01 23.78
N ASP A 5 -11.37 1.01 25.08
CA ASP A 5 -10.06 0.94 25.72
C ASP A 5 -9.64 -0.48 26.10
N GLN A 6 -10.47 -1.47 25.76
CA GLN A 6 -10.12 -2.88 25.95
C GLN A 6 -8.89 -3.24 25.13
N PRO A 7 -7.85 -3.86 25.74
CA PRO A 7 -6.74 -4.43 25.01
C PRO A 7 -7.20 -5.49 24.02
N VAL A 8 -6.58 -5.53 22.84
CA VAL A 8 -6.88 -6.54 21.81
C VAL A 8 -6.25 -7.89 22.17
N PHE A 9 -5.06 -7.87 22.76
CA PHE A 9 -4.34 -9.04 23.27
C PHE A 9 -4.31 -8.99 24.80
N GLU A 10 -4.40 -10.15 25.45
CA GLU A 10 -4.28 -10.27 26.92
C GLU A 10 -2.84 -9.99 27.34
N GLU A 11 -1.87 -10.57 26.62
CA GLU A 11 -0.45 -10.28 26.79
C GLU A 11 0.03 -9.44 25.60
N GLN A 12 0.58 -8.27 25.89
CA GLN A 12 1.19 -7.42 24.88
C GLN A 12 2.62 -7.91 24.61
N PRO A 13 3.06 -7.98 23.34
CA PRO A 13 4.47 -8.26 23.05
C PRO A 13 5.34 -7.16 23.68
N GLU A 14 6.32 -7.55 24.47
CA GLU A 14 7.29 -6.61 25.04
C GLU A 14 8.10 -5.96 23.92
N SER A 15 8.19 -4.63 23.95
CA SER A 15 9.04 -3.88 23.04
C SER A 15 10.46 -3.81 23.58
N ASN A 16 11.43 -4.31 22.80
CA ASN A 16 12.87 -4.12 23.08
C ASN A 16 13.41 -2.80 22.48
N ILE A 17 12.53 -1.88 22.05
CA ILE A 17 12.89 -0.63 21.39
C ILE A 17 13.00 0.45 22.45
N GLU A 18 14.14 1.11 22.54
CA GLU A 18 14.32 2.29 23.39
C GLU A 18 13.61 3.48 22.74
N ILE A 19 12.52 3.94 23.34
CA ILE A 19 11.71 5.07 22.84
C ILE A 19 12.35 6.39 23.24
N ALA A 20 12.87 7.11 22.25
CA ALA A 20 13.46 8.43 22.43
C ALA A 20 12.39 9.55 22.52
N TYR A 21 11.30 9.39 21.78
CA TYR A 21 10.14 10.33 21.78
C TYR A 21 8.85 9.52 21.71
N GLY A 22 8.00 9.67 22.74
CA GLY A 22 6.70 9.01 22.83
C GLY A 22 5.63 9.62 21.90
N LEU A 23 4.42 9.03 21.92
CA LEU A 23 3.32 9.36 20.99
C LEU A 23 2.96 10.84 20.93
N GLU A 24 2.89 11.50 22.08
CA GLU A 24 2.48 12.91 22.19
C GLU A 24 3.67 13.87 22.20
N ASP A 25 4.89 13.34 22.23
CA ASP A 25 6.09 14.16 22.30
C ASP A 25 6.37 14.82 20.94
N GLY A 26 7.00 16.00 21.02
CA GLY A 26 7.53 16.70 19.85
C GLY A 26 9.01 16.95 20.03
N PRO A 27 9.89 16.42 19.13
CA PRO A 27 11.30 16.72 19.20
C PRO A 27 11.57 18.22 19.19
N LYS A 28 12.42 18.69 20.12
CA LYS A 28 12.86 20.08 20.19
C LYS A 28 14.38 20.14 19.96
N PRO A 29 14.89 21.14 19.23
CA PRO A 29 14.18 22.20 18.50
C PRO A 29 13.42 21.67 17.27
N LEU A 30 12.51 22.47 16.71
CA LEU A 30 11.59 22.09 15.62
C LEU A 30 12.28 21.48 14.39
N TRP A 31 13.47 21.95 14.05
CA TRP A 31 14.24 21.40 12.91
C TRP A 31 14.54 19.90 13.06
N LYS A 32 14.68 19.37 14.29
CA LYS A 32 14.83 17.91 14.51
C LYS A 32 13.56 17.16 14.09
N ALA A 33 12.38 17.69 14.42
CA ALA A 33 11.12 17.10 13.99
C ALA A 33 10.99 17.08 12.45
N VAL A 34 11.44 18.16 11.78
CA VAL A 34 11.45 18.23 10.32
C VAL A 34 12.45 17.22 9.72
N LEU A 35 13.64 17.04 10.31
CA LEU A 35 14.59 16.02 9.84
C LEU A 35 14.04 14.60 9.97
N PHE A 36 13.42 14.26 11.10
CA PHE A 36 12.76 12.96 11.27
C PHE A 36 11.58 12.80 10.31
N ALA A 37 10.79 13.86 10.09
CA ALA A 37 9.71 13.85 9.11
C ALA A 37 10.24 13.63 7.69
N LEU A 38 11.33 14.30 7.31
CA LEU A 38 11.98 14.07 6.01
C LEU A 38 12.44 12.61 5.87
N GLN A 39 13.00 12.02 6.94
CA GLN A 39 13.40 10.62 6.94
C GLN A 39 12.21 9.68 6.71
N ILE A 40 11.05 9.94 7.34
CA ILE A 40 9.80 9.22 7.09
C ILE A 40 9.43 9.34 5.61
N THR A 41 9.44 10.56 5.03
CA THR A 41 9.05 10.73 3.62
C THR A 41 9.99 10.02 2.66
N LEU A 42 11.30 9.90 2.97
CA LEU A 42 12.27 9.18 2.14
C LEU A 42 11.99 7.67 2.08
N VAL A 43 11.49 7.09 3.18
CA VAL A 43 11.13 5.66 3.24
C VAL A 43 9.78 5.40 2.59
N ASP A 44 8.81 6.28 2.85
CA ASP A 44 7.43 6.15 2.38
C ASP A 44 7.21 6.81 1.00
N PHE A 45 8.27 7.04 0.24
CA PHE A 45 8.23 7.66 -1.09
C PHE A 45 7.72 6.71 -2.19
N THR A 46 7.01 5.66 -1.80
CA THR A 46 6.56 4.56 -2.67
C THR A 46 5.42 4.87 -3.66
N PRO A 47 4.62 5.98 -3.54
CA PRO A 47 3.57 6.27 -4.51
C PRO A 47 4.00 6.27 -5.97
N PHE A 48 5.29 6.57 -6.26
CA PHE A 48 5.79 6.55 -7.64
C PHE A 48 5.73 5.15 -8.26
N MET A 49 5.94 4.10 -7.46
CA MET A 49 5.80 2.71 -7.92
C MET A 49 4.33 2.36 -8.17
N TRP A 50 3.45 2.78 -7.26
CA TRP A 50 2.01 2.47 -7.37
C TRP A 50 1.35 3.18 -8.55
N ALA A 51 1.67 4.45 -8.81
CA ALA A 51 1.13 5.21 -9.94
C ALA A 51 1.56 4.60 -11.29
N ALA A 52 2.84 4.25 -11.44
CA ALA A 52 3.34 3.58 -12.65
C ALA A 52 2.73 2.19 -12.82
N GLY A 53 2.55 1.44 -11.71
CA GLY A 53 1.91 0.14 -11.72
C GLY A 53 0.45 0.17 -12.09
N PHE A 54 -0.27 1.11 -11.56
CA PHE A 54 -1.67 1.31 -11.88
C PHE A 54 -1.84 1.66 -13.38
N ALA A 55 -1.04 2.60 -13.91
CA ALA A 55 -1.05 2.94 -15.32
C ALA A 55 -0.81 1.73 -16.22
N SER A 56 0.16 0.88 -15.85
CA SER A 56 0.47 -0.36 -16.58
C SER A 56 -0.69 -1.37 -16.56
N LEU A 57 -1.34 -1.55 -15.40
CA LEU A 57 -2.49 -2.46 -15.26
C LEU A 57 -3.73 -1.93 -16.00
N ALA A 58 -3.93 -0.61 -15.96
CA ALA A 58 -5.04 0.07 -16.63
C ALA A 58 -4.84 0.21 -18.15
N GLY A 59 -3.65 -0.12 -18.68
CA GLY A 59 -3.33 0.05 -20.10
C GLY A 59 -3.25 1.52 -20.53
N ILE A 60 -2.90 2.44 -19.62
CA ILE A 60 -2.82 3.88 -19.88
C ILE A 60 -1.37 4.27 -20.15
N ASP A 61 -1.10 4.75 -21.36
CA ASP A 61 0.26 5.11 -21.83
C ASP A 61 0.38 6.61 -22.17
N GLN A 62 -0.43 7.46 -21.52
CA GLN A 62 -0.37 8.90 -21.73
C GLN A 62 0.74 9.51 -20.87
N PRO A 63 1.63 10.36 -21.45
CA PRO A 63 2.82 10.87 -20.76
C PRO A 63 2.52 11.61 -19.45
N ASP A 64 1.42 12.38 -19.43
CA ASP A 64 1.04 13.21 -18.28
C ASP A 64 0.26 12.46 -17.19
N PHE A 65 -0.14 11.20 -17.47
CA PHE A 65 -0.97 10.43 -16.55
C PHE A 65 -0.24 10.11 -15.24
N VAL A 66 0.93 9.47 -15.34
CA VAL A 66 1.71 9.06 -14.16
C VAL A 66 2.15 10.26 -13.33
N PRO A 67 2.71 11.35 -13.90
CA PRO A 67 3.04 12.56 -13.13
C PRO A 67 1.83 13.17 -12.41
N THR A 68 0.68 13.26 -13.09
CA THR A 68 -0.54 13.82 -12.49
C THR A 68 -1.06 12.95 -11.36
N MET A 69 -1.08 11.63 -11.54
CA MET A 69 -1.46 10.69 -10.50
C MET A 69 -0.50 10.72 -9.31
N LEU A 70 0.80 10.87 -9.53
CA LEU A 70 1.80 11.02 -8.47
C LEU A 70 1.53 12.24 -7.60
N CYS A 71 1.29 13.40 -8.23
CA CYS A 71 0.91 14.60 -7.48
C CYS A 71 -0.35 14.38 -6.64
N ALA A 72 -1.37 13.75 -7.24
CA ALA A 72 -2.62 13.41 -6.54
C ALA A 72 -2.37 12.44 -5.38
N CYS A 73 -1.58 11.39 -5.59
CA CYS A 73 -1.25 10.41 -4.55
C CYS A 73 -0.50 11.06 -3.38
N PHE A 74 0.54 11.86 -3.63
CA PHE A 74 1.25 12.56 -2.57
C PHE A 74 0.36 13.55 -1.81
N PHE A 75 -0.45 14.32 -2.51
CA PHE A 75 -1.40 15.24 -1.89
C PHE A 75 -2.39 14.49 -0.98
N CYS A 76 -3.01 13.42 -1.48
CA CYS A 76 -3.93 12.59 -0.72
C CYS A 76 -3.24 11.92 0.47
N MET A 77 -2.02 11.41 0.28
CA MET A 77 -1.20 10.79 1.33
C MET A 77 -0.99 11.75 2.51
N GLY A 78 -0.71 13.02 2.22
CA GLY A 78 -0.59 14.06 3.23
C GLY A 78 -1.89 14.23 4.03
N ILE A 79 -3.03 14.42 3.34
CA ILE A 79 -4.35 14.58 3.99
C ILE A 79 -4.70 13.34 4.82
N CYS A 80 -4.55 12.14 4.23
CA CYS A 80 -4.91 10.88 4.90
C CYS A 80 -4.04 10.65 6.14
N THR A 81 -2.74 10.99 6.08
CA THR A 81 -1.83 10.91 7.23
C THR A 81 -2.23 11.88 8.34
N PHE A 82 -2.60 13.11 8.02
CA PHE A 82 -3.16 14.04 9.00
C PHE A 82 -4.46 13.52 9.62
N LEU A 83 -5.37 13.01 8.80
CA LEU A 83 -6.64 12.45 9.27
C LEU A 83 -6.40 11.28 10.24
N GLN A 84 -5.49 10.37 9.88
CA GLN A 84 -5.16 9.19 10.70
C GLN A 84 -4.52 9.56 12.04
N THR A 85 -3.58 10.49 12.03
CA THR A 85 -2.83 10.91 13.23
C THR A 85 -3.60 11.87 14.14
N THR A 86 -4.70 12.47 13.67
CA THR A 86 -5.54 13.42 14.46
C THR A 86 -6.84 12.79 14.90
N VAL A 87 -7.70 12.41 13.97
CA VAL A 87 -9.07 11.90 14.19
C VAL A 87 -9.12 10.38 14.23
N GLY A 88 -8.23 9.71 13.48
CA GLY A 88 -8.15 8.26 13.37
C GLY A 88 -7.60 7.59 14.62
N ASN A 89 -6.73 6.60 14.45
CA ASN A 89 -6.15 5.85 15.57
C ASN A 89 -5.12 6.63 16.39
N ARG A 90 -4.65 7.78 15.90
CA ARG A 90 -3.67 8.67 16.54
C ARG A 90 -2.29 8.04 16.77
N LEU A 91 -1.97 6.98 16.01
CA LEU A 91 -0.64 6.37 16.00
C LEU A 91 0.29 7.11 15.02
N PRO A 92 1.63 7.00 15.18
CA PRO A 92 2.59 7.60 14.26
C PRO A 92 2.72 6.76 12.99
N ILE A 93 1.64 6.62 12.23
CA ILE A 93 1.55 5.81 11.03
C ILE A 93 1.19 6.66 9.81
N VAL A 94 1.93 6.48 8.73
CA VAL A 94 1.66 7.13 7.44
C VAL A 94 0.56 6.38 6.70
N GLN A 95 -0.27 7.13 6.00
CA GLN A 95 -1.30 6.59 5.10
C GLN A 95 -0.92 6.88 3.66
N GLY A 96 -0.86 5.87 2.82
CA GLY A 96 -0.50 6.05 1.40
C GLY A 96 -1.17 5.05 0.49
N SER A 97 -0.86 5.13 -0.81
CA SER A 97 -1.47 4.28 -1.84
C SER A 97 -1.28 2.80 -1.54
N SER A 98 -2.38 2.04 -1.52
CA SER A 98 -2.42 0.64 -1.10
C SER A 98 -1.98 -0.32 -2.20
N SER A 99 -1.06 -1.23 -1.87
CA SER A 99 -0.69 -2.36 -2.74
C SER A 99 -1.85 -3.34 -2.94
N ALA A 100 -2.63 -3.58 -1.89
CA ALA A 100 -3.80 -4.45 -1.93
C ALA A 100 -4.89 -3.92 -2.88
N LEU A 101 -5.07 -2.60 -2.91
CA LEU A 101 -6.07 -1.93 -3.76
C LEU A 101 -5.58 -1.69 -5.18
N MET A 102 -4.28 -1.56 -5.42
CA MET A 102 -3.73 -1.25 -6.73
C MET A 102 -4.16 -2.27 -7.80
N SER A 103 -4.07 -3.57 -7.50
CA SER A 103 -4.43 -4.63 -8.44
C SER A 103 -5.92 -4.60 -8.80
N SER A 104 -6.80 -4.52 -7.80
CA SER A 104 -8.25 -4.46 -8.02
C SER A 104 -8.66 -3.18 -8.76
N MET A 105 -8.10 -2.03 -8.39
CA MET A 105 -8.41 -0.75 -9.04
C MET A 105 -7.84 -0.67 -10.46
N GLY A 106 -6.66 -1.24 -10.71
CA GLY A 106 -6.09 -1.35 -12.05
C GLY A 106 -6.96 -2.20 -12.98
N ASN A 107 -7.45 -3.33 -12.52
CA ASN A 107 -8.39 -4.17 -13.27
C ASN A 107 -9.73 -3.46 -13.54
N ILE A 108 -10.24 -2.70 -12.56
CA ILE A 108 -11.45 -1.87 -12.76
C ILE A 108 -11.19 -0.82 -13.83
N ALA A 109 -10.03 -0.15 -13.80
CA ALA A 109 -9.67 0.85 -14.81
C ALA A 109 -9.60 0.25 -16.21
N ALA A 110 -8.99 -0.94 -16.35
CA ALA A 110 -8.88 -1.63 -17.63
C ALA A 110 -10.23 -2.04 -18.24
N VAL A 111 -11.21 -2.42 -17.41
CA VAL A 111 -12.51 -2.94 -17.87
C VAL A 111 -13.59 -1.84 -17.94
N TYR A 112 -13.61 -0.94 -16.95
CA TYR A 112 -14.70 0.04 -16.78
C TYR A 112 -14.24 1.50 -16.90
N GLY A 113 -12.94 1.75 -17.09
CA GLY A 113 -12.33 3.09 -17.16
C GLY A 113 -12.09 3.76 -15.81
N LEU A 114 -11.38 4.89 -15.84
CA LEU A 114 -10.98 5.64 -14.64
C LEU A 114 -12.17 6.14 -13.79
N PRO A 115 -13.28 6.66 -14.36
CA PRO A 115 -14.41 7.10 -13.55
C PRO A 115 -15.00 6.01 -12.64
N ALA A 116 -14.93 4.73 -13.08
CA ALA A 116 -15.39 3.60 -12.28
C ALA A 116 -14.44 3.29 -11.11
N VAL A 117 -13.14 3.58 -11.26
CA VAL A 117 -12.16 3.48 -10.16
C VAL A 117 -12.51 4.47 -9.06
N TRP A 118 -12.80 5.72 -9.42
CA TRP A 118 -13.17 6.75 -8.44
C TRP A 118 -14.52 6.46 -7.79
N GLY A 119 -15.47 5.91 -8.54
CA GLY A 119 -16.74 5.42 -8.02
C GLY A 119 -16.56 4.26 -7.03
N ALA A 120 -15.75 3.27 -7.37
CA ALA A 120 -15.42 2.16 -6.48
C ALA A 120 -14.64 2.64 -5.23
N SER A 121 -13.74 3.62 -5.39
CA SER A 121 -12.99 4.21 -4.28
C SER A 121 -13.90 4.98 -3.31
N LEU A 122 -14.84 5.75 -3.84
CA LEU A 122 -15.80 6.51 -3.04
C LEU A 122 -16.72 5.57 -2.23
N VAL A 123 -17.34 4.60 -2.90
CA VAL A 123 -18.27 3.66 -2.24
C VAL A 123 -17.53 2.69 -1.32
N GLY A 124 -16.39 2.14 -1.75
CA GLY A 124 -15.56 1.26 -0.93
C GLY A 124 -15.02 1.98 0.31
N GLY A 125 -14.55 3.22 0.16
CA GLY A 125 -14.14 4.08 1.27
C GLY A 125 -15.28 4.39 2.24
N LEU A 126 -16.49 4.67 1.72
CA LEU A 126 -17.68 4.86 2.54
C LEU A 126 -18.02 3.60 3.35
N ILE A 127 -18.02 2.44 2.70
CA ILE A 127 -18.27 1.15 3.39
C ILE A 127 -17.23 0.95 4.48
N GLN A 128 -15.95 1.16 4.18
CA GLN A 128 -14.86 1.03 5.15
C GLN A 128 -15.02 2.01 6.33
N ALA A 129 -15.39 3.27 6.07
CA ALA A 129 -15.66 4.25 7.12
C ALA A 129 -16.85 3.83 8.01
N VAL A 130 -17.93 3.36 7.41
CA VAL A 130 -19.11 2.82 8.12
C VAL A 130 -18.72 1.61 8.98
N LEU A 131 -17.93 0.68 8.46
CA LEU A 131 -17.44 -0.48 9.23
C LEU A 131 -16.64 -0.05 10.47
N GLY A 132 -15.83 1.04 10.37
CA GLY A 132 -15.12 1.63 11.51
C GLY A 132 -16.08 2.28 12.51
N VAL A 133 -17.00 3.13 12.05
CA VAL A 133 -17.99 3.83 12.90
C VAL A 133 -18.91 2.83 13.61
N THR A 134 -19.39 1.81 12.92
CA THR A 134 -20.24 0.76 13.46
C THR A 134 -19.49 -0.25 14.33
N LYS A 135 -18.15 -0.14 14.37
CA LYS A 135 -17.29 -1.03 15.16
C LYS A 135 -17.40 -2.50 14.74
N THR A 136 -17.71 -2.71 13.47
CA THR A 136 -17.95 -4.07 12.94
C THR A 136 -16.64 -4.84 12.89
N VAL A 137 -15.53 -4.21 12.43
CA VAL A 137 -14.22 -4.86 12.29
C VAL A 137 -13.72 -5.40 13.63
N SER A 138 -13.80 -4.58 14.69
CA SER A 138 -13.38 -5.02 16.03
C SER A 138 -14.29 -6.13 16.61
N ARG A 139 -15.58 -6.14 16.25
CA ARG A 139 -16.51 -7.21 16.69
C ARG A 139 -16.25 -8.54 16.00
N VAL A 140 -15.90 -8.50 14.70
CA VAL A 140 -15.61 -9.70 13.91
C VAL A 140 -14.15 -10.13 13.98
N ARG A 141 -13.31 -9.45 14.77
CA ARG A 141 -11.86 -9.73 14.88
C ARG A 141 -11.52 -11.19 15.20
N LYS A 142 -12.43 -11.92 15.88
CA LYS A 142 -12.28 -13.36 16.16
C LYS A 142 -12.15 -14.23 14.89
N PHE A 143 -12.65 -13.74 13.75
CA PHE A 143 -12.53 -14.38 12.45
C PHE A 143 -11.24 -14.00 11.73
N LEU A 144 -10.47 -13.03 12.29
CA LEU A 144 -9.26 -12.43 11.75
C LEU A 144 -8.05 -12.69 12.67
N PRO A 145 -7.76 -13.97 13.02
CA PRO A 145 -6.57 -14.27 13.80
C PRO A 145 -5.30 -13.95 12.98
N PRO A 146 -4.13 -13.80 13.63
CA PRO A 146 -2.89 -13.45 12.93
C PRO A 146 -2.55 -14.39 11.76
N VAL A 147 -2.92 -15.67 11.83
CA VAL A 147 -2.71 -16.61 10.72
C VAL A 147 -3.49 -16.21 9.46
N VAL A 148 -4.72 -15.73 9.58
CA VAL A 148 -5.54 -15.28 8.44
C VAL A 148 -4.99 -13.97 7.90
N VAL A 149 -4.77 -12.99 8.79
CA VAL A 149 -4.22 -11.67 8.41
C VAL A 149 -2.86 -11.85 7.72
N GLY A 150 -1.97 -12.64 8.30
CA GLY A 150 -0.64 -12.93 7.75
C GLY A 150 -0.71 -13.62 6.39
N SER A 151 -1.64 -14.56 6.19
CA SER A 151 -1.82 -15.22 4.89
C SER A 151 -2.27 -14.24 3.80
N VAL A 152 -3.17 -13.30 4.13
CA VAL A 152 -3.61 -12.26 3.19
C VAL A 152 -2.46 -11.30 2.87
N VAL A 153 -1.73 -10.82 3.88
CA VAL A 153 -0.57 -9.92 3.68
C VAL A 153 0.53 -10.61 2.87
N THR A 154 0.80 -11.90 3.12
CA THR A 154 1.75 -12.68 2.32
C THR A 154 1.29 -12.78 0.85
N ALA A 155 0.00 -13.01 0.61
CA ALA A 155 -0.55 -13.01 -0.75
C ALA A 155 -0.41 -11.66 -1.45
N ILE A 156 -0.62 -10.53 -0.73
CA ILE A 156 -0.36 -9.18 -1.24
C ILE A 156 1.12 -9.03 -1.64
N GLY A 157 2.04 -9.53 -0.81
CA GLY A 157 3.47 -9.55 -1.12
C GLY A 157 3.81 -10.32 -2.40
N PHE A 158 3.16 -11.47 -2.65
CA PHE A 158 3.31 -12.21 -3.91
C PHE A 158 2.81 -11.42 -5.13
N VAL A 159 1.68 -10.71 -5.01
CA VAL A 159 1.18 -9.82 -6.08
C VAL A 159 2.20 -8.72 -6.37
N ALA A 160 2.71 -8.07 -5.34
CA ALA A 160 3.72 -7.02 -5.46
C ALA A 160 5.01 -7.56 -6.10
N ALA A 161 5.47 -8.77 -5.70
CA ALA A 161 6.65 -9.42 -6.28
C ALA A 161 6.46 -9.75 -7.77
N ARG A 162 5.28 -10.26 -8.16
CA ARG A 162 4.95 -10.50 -9.57
C ARG A 162 5.06 -9.23 -10.39
N ILE A 163 4.51 -8.12 -9.91
CA ILE A 163 4.58 -6.82 -10.60
C ILE A 163 6.03 -6.33 -10.69
N ALA A 164 6.78 -6.45 -9.59
CA ALA A 164 8.19 -6.08 -9.56
C ALA A 164 9.02 -6.84 -10.60
N VAL A 165 8.82 -8.15 -10.72
CA VAL A 165 9.48 -8.98 -11.75
C VAL A 165 9.06 -8.56 -13.15
N GLN A 166 7.77 -8.36 -13.41
CA GLN A 166 7.28 -7.91 -14.72
C GLN A 166 7.92 -6.58 -15.14
N TRP A 167 8.11 -5.65 -14.22
CA TRP A 167 8.74 -4.37 -14.52
C TRP A 167 10.24 -4.48 -14.69
N THR A 168 10.91 -5.29 -13.88
CA THR A 168 12.35 -5.58 -14.03
C THR A 168 12.67 -6.06 -15.43
N PHE A 169 11.82 -6.91 -16.00
CA PHE A 169 11.97 -7.49 -17.34
C PHE A 169 11.06 -6.83 -18.38
N SER A 170 10.57 -5.61 -18.14
CA SER A 170 9.66 -4.91 -19.07
C SER A 170 10.29 -4.59 -20.43
N ARG A 171 11.60 -4.44 -20.47
CA ARG A 171 12.41 -4.32 -21.68
C ARG A 171 13.51 -5.38 -21.66
N GLN A 172 13.62 -6.16 -22.74
CA GLN A 172 14.60 -7.25 -22.85
C GLN A 172 15.96 -6.80 -23.41
N GLU A 173 16.11 -5.50 -23.73
CA GLU A 173 17.37 -4.94 -24.16
C GLU A 173 18.41 -5.08 -23.05
N PRO A 174 19.64 -5.55 -23.36
CA PRO A 174 20.68 -5.80 -22.34
C PRO A 174 20.94 -4.62 -21.43
N LEU A 175 20.86 -3.39 -21.94
CA LEU A 175 21.07 -2.17 -21.20
C LEU A 175 20.11 -2.05 -20.00
N TYR A 176 18.82 -2.31 -20.22
CA TYR A 176 17.81 -2.21 -19.16
C TYR A 176 17.93 -3.31 -18.12
N LEU A 177 18.38 -4.52 -18.53
CA LEU A 177 18.66 -5.62 -17.62
C LEU A 177 19.89 -5.32 -16.74
N VAL A 178 20.94 -4.71 -17.31
CA VAL A 178 22.12 -4.26 -16.55
C VAL A 178 21.72 -3.16 -15.57
N LEU A 179 20.92 -2.18 -15.98
CA LEU A 179 20.43 -1.13 -15.06
C LEU A 179 19.60 -1.73 -13.91
N ALA A 180 18.75 -2.71 -14.19
CA ALA A 180 18.00 -3.42 -13.16
C ALA A 180 18.90 -4.14 -12.17
N LEU A 181 19.91 -4.87 -12.66
CA LEU A 181 20.88 -5.57 -11.82
C LEU A 181 21.68 -4.60 -10.95
N ILE A 182 22.18 -3.51 -11.54
CA ILE A 182 22.89 -2.46 -10.80
C ILE A 182 21.98 -1.87 -9.72
N SER A 183 20.72 -1.59 -10.04
CA SER A 183 19.76 -1.03 -9.09
C SER A 183 19.50 -1.98 -7.93
N PHE A 184 19.31 -3.27 -8.21
CA PHE A 184 19.09 -4.29 -7.19
C PHE A 184 20.30 -4.41 -6.25
N LEU A 185 21.50 -4.55 -6.80
CA LEU A 185 22.74 -4.67 -6.02
C LEU A 185 23.04 -3.41 -5.21
N LEU A 186 22.87 -2.23 -5.81
CA LEU A 186 23.07 -0.96 -5.12
C LEU A 186 22.08 -0.79 -3.96
N ALA A 187 20.82 -1.11 -4.18
CA ALA A 187 19.80 -1.07 -3.13
C ALA A 187 20.16 -1.98 -1.93
N LEU A 188 20.63 -3.21 -2.20
CA LEU A 188 21.10 -4.12 -1.15
C LEU A 188 22.33 -3.57 -0.41
N VAL A 189 23.30 -3.03 -1.13
CA VAL A 189 24.49 -2.42 -0.54
C VAL A 189 24.11 -1.23 0.35
N LEU A 190 23.24 -0.34 -0.14
CA LEU A 190 22.76 0.79 0.64
C LEU A 190 21.99 0.33 1.88
N LYS A 191 21.15 -0.69 1.76
CA LYS A 191 20.38 -1.22 2.88
C LYS A 191 21.24 -1.80 3.99
N PHE A 192 22.28 -2.59 3.64
CA PHE A 192 23.03 -3.38 4.61
C PHE A 192 24.41 -2.82 4.99
N LYS A 193 25.02 -1.97 4.13
CA LYS A 193 26.37 -1.42 4.38
C LYS A 193 26.34 0.03 4.86
N THR A 194 25.21 0.74 4.74
CA THR A 194 25.07 2.10 5.26
C THR A 194 24.22 2.12 6.54
N LYS A 195 24.17 3.27 7.19
CA LYS A 195 23.38 3.47 8.42
C LYS A 195 22.53 4.74 8.32
N GLY A 196 21.57 4.89 9.21
CA GLY A 196 20.72 6.08 9.32
C GLY A 196 19.86 6.32 8.07
N MET A 197 19.75 7.60 7.65
CA MET A 197 18.86 8.01 6.55
C MET A 197 19.15 7.30 5.22
N ILE A 198 20.39 7.02 4.88
CA ILE A 198 20.75 6.38 3.61
C ILE A 198 20.26 4.93 3.59
N SER A 199 20.46 4.18 4.67
CA SER A 199 19.99 2.80 4.77
C SER A 199 18.47 2.71 4.78
N GLN A 200 17.79 3.69 5.39
CA GLN A 200 16.32 3.71 5.42
C GLN A 200 15.72 4.18 4.10
N GLY A 201 16.30 5.21 3.48
CA GLY A 201 15.91 5.75 2.17
C GLY A 201 16.58 5.04 0.98
N PHE A 202 17.02 3.79 1.13
CA PHE A 202 17.78 3.07 0.09
C PHE A 202 17.02 2.98 -1.25
N ILE A 203 15.71 2.88 -1.20
CA ILE A 203 14.84 2.85 -2.40
C ILE A 203 15.01 4.14 -3.19
N LEU A 204 14.70 5.27 -2.56
CA LEU A 204 14.78 6.57 -3.23
C LEU A 204 16.21 6.90 -3.67
N THR A 205 17.20 6.61 -2.82
CA THR A 205 18.62 6.84 -3.15
C THR A 205 19.03 6.05 -4.39
N THR A 206 18.67 4.76 -4.48
CA THR A 206 18.97 3.93 -5.66
C THR A 206 18.27 4.47 -6.90
N VAL A 207 16.97 4.81 -6.77
CA VAL A 207 16.15 5.33 -7.86
C VAL A 207 16.72 6.66 -8.40
N VAL A 208 17.17 7.55 -7.53
CA VAL A 208 17.82 8.81 -7.96
C VAL A 208 19.17 8.52 -8.63
N ILE A 209 20.02 7.70 -8.05
CA ILE A 209 21.35 7.43 -8.62
C ILE A 209 21.25 6.70 -9.96
N VAL A 210 20.53 5.58 -10.03
CA VAL A 210 20.47 4.75 -11.23
C VAL A 210 19.39 5.26 -12.20
N GLY A 211 18.22 5.56 -11.67
CA GLY A 211 17.04 5.93 -12.47
C GLY A 211 17.13 7.35 -13.05
N VAL A 212 17.76 8.29 -12.35
CA VAL A 212 17.89 9.65 -12.85
C VAL A 212 19.31 9.90 -13.36
N VAL A 213 20.35 9.79 -12.49
CA VAL A 213 21.72 10.19 -12.86
C VAL A 213 22.29 9.29 -13.94
N ILE A 214 22.35 7.97 -13.71
CA ILE A 214 22.94 7.04 -14.71
C ILE A 214 22.13 7.03 -16.00
N SER A 215 20.80 7.00 -15.91
CA SER A 215 19.92 7.03 -17.10
C SER A 215 20.06 8.33 -17.90
N SER A 216 20.36 9.47 -17.25
CA SER A 216 20.64 10.74 -17.92
C SER A 216 21.94 10.67 -18.70
N PHE A 217 23.03 10.13 -18.12
CA PHE A 217 24.31 9.95 -18.82
C PHE A 217 24.20 8.99 -20.01
N LEU A 218 23.29 8.04 -19.96
CA LEU A 218 23.02 7.09 -21.05
C LEU A 218 22.03 7.64 -22.10
N GLY A 219 21.51 8.85 -21.93
CA GLY A 219 20.56 9.46 -22.87
C GLY A 219 19.17 8.81 -22.86
N ILE A 220 18.82 8.04 -21.82
CA ILE A 220 17.52 7.35 -21.71
C ILE A 220 16.49 8.23 -21.02
N PHE A 221 16.96 9.15 -20.16
CA PHE A 221 16.09 9.97 -19.33
C PHE A 221 15.55 11.19 -20.10
N ASP A 222 14.23 11.36 -20.12
CA ASP A 222 13.57 12.49 -20.80
C ASP A 222 13.59 13.75 -19.94
N TRP A 223 14.58 14.59 -20.15
CA TRP A 223 14.69 15.90 -19.51
C TRP A 223 13.75 16.96 -20.12
N GLU A 224 13.31 16.79 -21.35
CA GLU A 224 12.44 17.77 -22.03
C GLU A 224 11.08 17.85 -21.30
N ALA A 225 10.48 16.70 -21.01
CA ALA A 225 9.25 16.64 -20.23
C ALA A 225 9.40 17.25 -18.83
N VAL A 226 10.55 17.02 -18.17
CA VAL A 226 10.85 17.61 -16.86
C VAL A 226 11.00 19.12 -16.93
N HIS A 227 11.68 19.63 -17.97
CA HIS A 227 11.85 21.08 -18.14
C HIS A 227 10.54 21.80 -18.43
N ALA A 228 9.65 21.18 -19.23
CA ALA A 228 8.33 21.71 -19.55
C ALA A 228 7.38 21.72 -18.32
N ALA A 229 7.60 20.85 -17.34
CA ALA A 229 6.75 20.76 -16.16
C ALA A 229 6.84 22.00 -15.25
N PRO A 230 5.72 22.51 -14.74
CA PRO A 230 5.72 23.63 -13.81
C PRO A 230 6.27 23.21 -12.43
N TRP A 231 6.85 24.18 -11.71
CA TRP A 231 7.32 23.94 -10.33
C TRP A 231 6.18 23.74 -9.35
N VAL A 232 5.07 24.49 -9.53
CA VAL A 232 3.91 24.47 -8.64
C VAL A 232 2.64 24.34 -9.44
N ARG A 233 1.77 23.43 -9.03
CA ARG A 233 0.42 23.27 -9.56
C ARG A 233 -0.53 22.92 -8.41
N ILE A 234 -1.66 23.62 -8.36
CA ILE A 234 -2.70 23.32 -7.36
C ILE A 234 -3.40 22.03 -7.77
N PRO A 235 -3.51 21.03 -6.87
CA PRO A 235 -4.27 19.80 -7.11
C PRO A 235 -5.71 20.12 -7.50
N ARG A 236 -6.18 19.48 -8.57
CA ARG A 236 -7.54 19.68 -9.10
C ARG A 236 -8.44 18.54 -8.64
N LEU A 237 -9.72 18.85 -8.48
CA LEU A 237 -10.75 17.82 -8.39
C LEU A 237 -10.91 17.16 -9.76
N PHE A 238 -11.04 15.84 -9.75
CA PHE A 238 -11.22 15.02 -10.95
C PHE A 238 -10.20 15.30 -12.06
N PRO A 239 -8.88 15.19 -11.78
CA PRO A 239 -7.84 15.65 -12.71
C PRO A 239 -7.79 14.88 -14.03
N PHE A 240 -8.47 13.75 -14.11
CA PHE A 240 -8.50 12.86 -15.29
C PHE A 240 -9.80 12.93 -16.10
N THR A 241 -10.74 13.81 -15.73
CA THR A 241 -11.96 14.03 -16.52
C THR A 241 -11.61 14.65 -17.88
N GLY A 242 -12.17 14.10 -18.97
CA GLY A 242 -11.87 14.53 -20.33
C GLY A 242 -10.54 14.01 -20.89
N MET A 243 -9.86 13.06 -20.18
CA MET A 243 -8.65 12.44 -20.69
C MET A 243 -8.96 11.56 -21.91
N GLN A 244 -8.16 11.70 -22.97
CA GLN A 244 -8.34 10.96 -24.21
C GLN A 244 -8.37 9.44 -23.95
N GLY A 245 -9.35 8.75 -24.54
CA GLY A 245 -9.52 7.30 -24.37
C GLY A 245 -10.17 6.88 -23.06
N GLN A 246 -10.58 7.82 -22.20
CA GLN A 246 -11.34 7.55 -20.99
C GLN A 246 -12.80 8.06 -21.12
N PRO A 247 -13.76 7.44 -20.40
CA PRO A 247 -15.13 7.96 -20.37
C PRO A 247 -15.18 9.41 -19.90
N ASP A 248 -16.01 10.22 -20.52
CA ASP A 248 -16.18 11.65 -20.20
C ASP A 248 -17.09 11.83 -18.97
N ALA A 249 -16.67 11.29 -17.84
CA ALA A 249 -17.34 11.39 -16.56
C ALA A 249 -16.32 11.59 -15.44
N ALA A 250 -16.67 12.32 -14.39
CA ALA A 250 -15.81 12.49 -13.22
C ALA A 250 -15.82 11.23 -12.35
N ILE A 251 -16.98 10.67 -12.09
CA ILE A 251 -17.21 9.47 -11.28
C ILE A 251 -18.33 8.64 -11.93
N THR A 252 -18.13 7.33 -12.01
CA THR A 252 -19.16 6.37 -12.41
C THR A 252 -19.28 5.27 -11.38
N ILE A 253 -20.46 5.10 -10.80
CA ILE A 253 -20.71 4.05 -9.81
C ILE A 253 -21.41 2.88 -10.49
N THR A 254 -20.71 1.75 -10.63
CA THR A 254 -21.27 0.49 -11.10
C THR A 254 -21.15 -0.58 -10.02
N ALA A 255 -22.19 -1.39 -9.86
CA ALA A 255 -22.17 -2.47 -8.86
C ALA A 255 -20.99 -3.42 -9.07
N ALA A 256 -20.66 -3.74 -10.31
CA ALA A 256 -19.54 -4.62 -10.67
C ALA A 256 -18.19 -4.04 -10.22
N ALA A 257 -17.94 -2.73 -10.48
CA ALA A 257 -16.70 -2.07 -10.05
C ALA A 257 -16.61 -2.00 -8.51
N VAL A 258 -17.72 -1.67 -7.83
CA VAL A 258 -17.74 -1.59 -6.37
C VAL A 258 -17.45 -2.95 -5.74
N ILE A 259 -18.11 -4.02 -6.19
CA ILE A 259 -17.91 -5.37 -5.65
C ILE A 259 -16.50 -5.88 -6.01
N GLY A 260 -16.01 -5.60 -7.22
CA GLY A 260 -14.64 -5.92 -7.62
C GLY A 260 -13.58 -5.21 -6.77
N GLY A 261 -13.81 -3.93 -6.45
CA GLY A 261 -12.97 -3.16 -5.54
C GLY A 261 -13.01 -3.67 -4.10
N PHE A 262 -14.11 -4.28 -3.69
CA PHE A 262 -14.30 -4.77 -2.31
C PHE A 262 -13.22 -5.76 -1.87
N SER A 263 -12.74 -6.61 -2.78
CA SER A 263 -11.63 -7.54 -2.49
C SER A 263 -10.35 -6.80 -2.04
N GLY A 264 -10.00 -5.72 -2.73
CA GLY A 264 -8.87 -4.86 -2.36
C GLY A 264 -9.10 -4.17 -1.02
N TYR A 265 -10.32 -3.67 -0.77
CA TYR A 265 -10.66 -3.06 0.52
C TYR A 265 -10.59 -4.04 1.69
N MET A 266 -11.01 -5.28 1.50
CA MET A 266 -10.84 -6.32 2.53
C MET A 266 -9.36 -6.56 2.81
N GLY A 267 -8.52 -6.68 1.77
CA GLY A 267 -7.07 -6.80 1.93
C GLY A 267 -6.47 -5.61 2.67
N ALA A 268 -6.86 -4.38 2.33
CA ALA A 268 -6.41 -3.17 2.99
C ALA A 268 -6.85 -3.07 4.47
N ILE A 269 -8.04 -3.55 4.81
CA ILE A 269 -8.49 -3.66 6.21
C ILE A 269 -7.64 -4.64 6.99
N PHE A 270 -7.34 -5.82 6.42
CA PHE A 270 -6.49 -6.81 7.09
C PHE A 270 -5.06 -6.29 7.29
N GLU A 271 -4.47 -5.69 6.24
CA GLU A 271 -3.17 -5.04 6.31
C GLU A 271 -3.15 -3.98 7.42
N SER A 272 -4.13 -3.08 7.43
CA SER A 272 -4.23 -2.01 8.42
C SER A 272 -4.37 -2.52 9.85
N VAL A 273 -5.16 -3.57 10.10
CA VAL A 273 -5.30 -4.16 11.44
C VAL A 273 -3.98 -4.71 11.94
N GLY A 274 -3.21 -5.37 11.07
CA GLY A 274 -1.86 -5.85 11.36
C GLY A 274 -0.88 -4.72 11.65
N ASP A 275 -0.88 -3.68 10.80
CA ASP A 275 0.00 -2.52 10.95
C ASP A 275 -0.27 -1.73 12.23
N TYR A 276 -1.55 -1.59 12.63
CA TYR A 276 -1.88 -0.91 13.89
C TYR A 276 -1.35 -1.68 15.10
N ALA A 277 -1.45 -3.01 15.08
CA ALA A 277 -0.90 -3.86 16.14
C ALA A 277 0.64 -3.72 16.21
N ALA A 278 1.31 -3.85 15.07
CA ALA A 278 2.77 -3.75 14.97
C ALA A 278 3.27 -2.33 15.31
N THR A 279 2.53 -1.27 14.91
CA THR A 279 2.86 0.11 15.30
C THR A 279 2.72 0.31 16.80
N CYS A 280 1.66 -0.20 17.44
CA CYS A 280 1.51 -0.12 18.89
C CYS A 280 2.68 -0.82 19.60
N ALA A 281 3.07 -2.02 19.15
CA ALA A 281 4.21 -2.75 19.69
C ALA A 281 5.53 -1.95 19.52
N ALA A 282 5.77 -1.36 18.34
CA ALA A 282 6.96 -0.56 18.08
C ALA A 282 7.02 0.74 18.91
N CYS A 283 5.86 1.28 19.30
CA CYS A 283 5.73 2.50 20.10
C CYS A 283 5.63 2.26 21.61
N ASP A 284 5.71 1.01 22.06
CA ASP A 284 5.44 0.59 23.45
C ASP A 284 4.05 1.05 23.94
N GLU A 285 3.07 0.99 23.05
CA GLU A 285 1.68 1.39 23.31
C GLU A 285 0.76 0.17 23.35
N VAL A 286 -0.21 0.16 24.27
CA VAL A 286 -1.20 -0.93 24.34
C VAL A 286 -2.11 -0.90 23.13
N TYR A 287 -2.18 -2.01 22.37
CA TYR A 287 -3.08 -2.15 21.26
C TYR A 287 -4.52 -2.32 21.72
N ARG A 288 -5.36 -1.32 21.49
CA ARG A 288 -6.75 -1.24 21.95
C ARG A 288 -7.74 -1.30 20.79
N VAL A 289 -8.95 -1.72 21.11
CA VAL A 289 -10.09 -1.78 20.16
C VAL A 289 -10.30 -0.45 19.42
N LYS A 290 -10.14 0.68 20.10
CA LYS A 290 -10.27 2.01 19.49
C LYS A 290 -9.30 2.26 18.35
N HIS A 291 -8.11 1.64 18.37
CA HIS A 291 -7.13 1.79 17.29
C HIS A 291 -7.62 1.17 16.00
N ILE A 292 -8.33 0.03 16.09
CA ILE A 292 -8.96 -0.63 14.94
C ILE A 292 -10.08 0.26 14.39
N ASP A 293 -11.07 0.56 15.23
CA ASP A 293 -12.31 1.19 14.77
C ASP A 293 -12.07 2.58 14.20
N LYS A 294 -11.33 3.43 14.93
CA LYS A 294 -11.00 4.78 14.48
C LYS A 294 -10.02 4.78 13.31
N GLY A 295 -9.07 3.85 13.29
CA GLY A 295 -8.11 3.72 12.21
C GLY A 295 -8.78 3.34 10.89
N ILE A 296 -9.65 2.33 10.91
CA ILE A 296 -10.41 1.88 9.73
C ILE A 296 -11.40 2.97 9.25
N MET A 297 -12.06 3.68 10.19
CA MET A 297 -12.89 4.84 9.85
C MET A 297 -12.10 5.92 9.11
N ALA A 298 -10.95 6.31 9.65
CA ALA A 298 -10.12 7.36 9.05
C ALA A 298 -9.54 6.95 7.70
N SER A 299 -9.09 5.69 7.55
CA SER A 299 -8.67 5.13 6.25
C SER A 299 -9.80 5.19 5.22
N GLY A 300 -11.03 4.81 5.59
CA GLY A 300 -12.18 4.87 4.70
C GLY A 300 -12.50 6.30 4.24
N LEU A 301 -12.49 7.28 5.17
CA LEU A 301 -12.65 8.70 4.83
C LEU A 301 -11.52 9.17 3.91
N GLY A 302 -10.29 8.74 4.17
CA GLY A 302 -9.15 9.01 3.30
C GLY A 302 -9.36 8.49 1.88
N CYS A 303 -9.83 7.25 1.71
CA CYS A 303 -10.14 6.67 0.40
C CYS A 303 -11.24 7.43 -0.35
N MET A 304 -12.24 7.98 0.37
CA MET A 304 -13.23 8.87 -0.25
C MET A 304 -12.59 10.16 -0.77
N ILE A 305 -11.68 10.75 0.00
CA ILE A 305 -10.94 11.96 -0.43
C ILE A 305 -10.09 11.68 -1.66
N THR A 306 -9.40 10.54 -1.71
CA THR A 306 -8.59 10.16 -2.88
C THR A 306 -9.42 10.06 -4.16
N ALA A 307 -10.67 9.61 -4.08
CA ALA A 307 -11.57 9.53 -5.22
C ALA A 307 -11.81 10.89 -5.89
N PHE A 308 -11.91 11.96 -5.11
CA PHE A 308 -12.13 13.31 -5.64
C PHE A 308 -10.87 13.91 -6.27
N PHE A 309 -9.69 13.61 -5.71
CA PHE A 309 -8.42 14.17 -6.20
C PHE A 309 -7.71 13.26 -7.22
N GLY A 310 -8.31 12.13 -7.60
CA GLY A 310 -7.73 11.20 -8.56
C GLY A 310 -6.49 10.45 -8.04
N GLY A 311 -6.32 10.38 -6.72
CA GLY A 311 -5.29 9.56 -6.08
C GLY A 311 -5.74 8.11 -5.93
N LEU A 312 -4.79 7.19 -5.72
CA LEU A 312 -5.10 5.81 -5.38
C LEU A 312 -5.59 5.71 -3.93
N PRO A 313 -6.55 4.81 -3.63
CA PRO A 313 -7.02 4.62 -2.26
C PRO A 313 -5.89 4.28 -1.29
N CYS A 314 -5.97 4.84 -0.07
CA CYS A 314 -4.92 4.78 0.92
C CYS A 314 -5.13 3.69 1.96
N THR A 315 -4.01 3.13 2.45
CA THR A 315 -3.93 2.26 3.63
C THR A 315 -2.72 2.65 4.48
N SER A 316 -2.57 2.03 5.65
CA SER A 316 -1.38 2.20 6.48
C SER A 316 -0.12 1.65 5.80
N TYR A 317 1.02 2.28 6.06
CA TYR A 317 2.31 1.85 5.54
C TYR A 317 3.12 1.09 6.59
N THR A 318 3.33 -0.21 6.35
CA THR A 318 4.13 -1.10 7.20
C THR A 318 5.57 -0.61 7.36
N GLN A 319 6.14 0.02 6.32
CA GLN A 319 7.53 0.51 6.32
C GLN A 319 7.80 1.52 7.44
N ASN A 320 6.80 2.30 7.82
CA ASN A 320 6.90 3.30 8.87
C ASN A 320 7.21 2.68 10.25
N ILE A 321 6.76 1.46 10.50
CA ILE A 321 7.02 0.71 11.74
C ILE A 321 8.54 0.50 11.91
N GLY A 322 9.22 0.15 10.80
CA GLY A 322 10.67 -0.01 10.79
C GLY A 322 11.45 1.28 11.10
N ILE A 323 10.90 2.46 10.75
CA ILE A 323 11.50 3.74 11.09
C ILE A 323 11.40 3.99 12.59
N VAL A 324 10.24 3.77 13.19
CA VAL A 324 10.04 3.89 14.63
C VAL A 324 11.00 2.95 15.37
N ALA A 325 11.07 1.70 14.95
CA ALA A 325 11.97 0.70 15.54
C ALA A 325 13.46 1.10 15.44
N ALA A 326 13.88 1.72 14.33
CA ALA A 326 15.26 2.09 14.09
C ALA A 326 15.68 3.41 14.76
N THR A 327 14.73 4.31 15.03
CA THR A 327 15.01 5.67 15.53
C THR A 327 14.55 5.91 16.96
N GLY A 328 13.67 5.07 17.49
CA GLY A 328 12.98 5.31 18.76
C GLY A 328 12.00 6.49 18.71
N VAL A 329 11.69 7.03 17.54
CA VAL A 329 10.81 8.19 17.37
C VAL A 329 9.39 7.74 17.13
N ALA A 330 8.61 7.56 18.21
CA ALA A 330 7.21 7.16 18.18
C ALA A 330 6.24 8.36 18.12
N SER A 331 6.72 9.54 17.73
CA SER A 331 5.99 10.80 17.79
C SER A 331 5.01 10.96 16.64
N ARG A 332 3.69 11.02 16.94
CA ARG A 332 2.67 11.34 15.92
C ARG A 332 2.81 12.76 15.35
N ARG A 333 3.42 13.70 16.11
CA ARG A 333 3.69 15.05 15.60
C ARG A 333 4.71 15.03 14.47
N VAL A 334 5.73 14.20 14.57
CA VAL A 334 6.70 14.00 13.50
C VAL A 334 6.03 13.43 12.25
N THR A 335 5.13 12.46 12.42
CA THR A 335 4.35 11.90 11.31
C THR A 335 3.40 12.95 10.68
N GLN A 336 2.85 13.87 11.48
CA GLN A 336 2.09 15.02 10.95
C GLN A 336 2.97 15.95 10.11
N PHE A 337 4.21 16.24 10.54
CA PHE A 337 5.15 16.99 9.71
C PHE A 337 5.47 16.27 8.41
N ALA A 338 5.62 14.93 8.44
CA ALA A 338 5.77 14.13 7.22
C ALA A 338 4.53 14.26 6.31
N GLY A 339 3.32 14.24 6.87
CA GLY A 339 2.08 14.54 6.16
C GLY A 339 2.12 15.91 5.47
N GLY A 340 2.64 16.93 6.14
CA GLY A 340 2.86 18.26 5.56
C GLY A 340 3.85 18.25 4.39
N LEU A 341 4.92 17.49 4.48
CA LEU A 341 5.89 17.33 3.39
C LEU A 341 5.25 16.60 2.18
N PHE A 342 4.45 15.56 2.42
CA PHE A 342 3.71 14.89 1.33
C PHE A 342 2.73 15.83 0.62
N LEU A 343 2.02 16.68 1.37
CA LEU A 343 1.20 17.74 0.75
C LEU A 343 2.04 18.61 -0.18
N LEU A 344 3.21 19.08 0.28
CA LEU A 344 4.11 19.90 -0.53
C LEU A 344 4.58 19.16 -1.80
N TYR A 345 4.89 17.88 -1.70
CA TYR A 345 5.25 17.06 -2.88
C TYR A 345 4.10 16.98 -3.88
N GLY A 346 2.85 16.91 -3.42
CA GLY A 346 1.66 16.94 -4.28
C GLY A 346 1.47 18.25 -5.06
N PHE A 347 2.05 19.36 -4.59
CA PHE A 347 2.04 20.64 -5.32
C PHE A 347 3.20 20.79 -6.31
N CYS A 348 4.14 19.82 -6.40
CA CYS A 348 5.36 19.93 -7.21
C CYS A 348 5.35 18.96 -8.42
N PRO A 349 4.71 19.30 -9.58
CA PRO A 349 4.73 18.45 -10.76
C PRO A 349 6.12 18.12 -11.26
N LYS A 350 7.06 19.07 -11.19
CA LYS A 350 8.45 18.84 -11.64
C LYS A 350 9.09 17.62 -10.99
N MET A 351 8.88 17.42 -9.69
CA MET A 351 9.33 16.23 -8.98
C MET A 351 8.61 14.96 -9.49
N ALA A 352 7.31 15.07 -9.75
CA ALA A 352 6.53 13.95 -10.27
C ALA A 352 6.98 13.52 -11.68
N TYR A 353 7.33 14.47 -12.54
CA TYR A 353 7.89 14.16 -13.87
C TYR A 353 9.29 13.53 -13.79
N ILE A 354 10.15 13.97 -12.85
CA ILE A 354 11.43 13.31 -12.59
C ILE A 354 11.21 11.84 -12.22
N LEU A 355 10.26 11.56 -11.33
CA LEU A 355 9.97 10.20 -10.89
C LEU A 355 9.31 9.34 -11.98
N ALA A 356 8.43 9.93 -12.78
CA ALA A 356 7.77 9.24 -13.89
C ALA A 356 8.74 8.89 -15.05
N GLY A 357 9.80 9.69 -15.23
CA GLY A 357 10.85 9.45 -16.23
C GLY A 357 11.80 8.30 -15.90
N ILE A 358 11.73 7.71 -14.69
CA ILE A 358 12.59 6.62 -14.29
C ILE A 358 12.23 5.33 -15.04
N PRO A 359 13.21 4.62 -15.62
CA PRO A 359 12.97 3.36 -16.32
C PRO A 359 12.25 2.33 -15.44
N LYS A 360 11.19 1.70 -15.96
CA LYS A 360 10.41 0.67 -15.21
C LYS A 360 11.29 -0.47 -14.70
N SER A 361 12.37 -0.83 -15.42
CA SER A 361 13.33 -1.86 -15.00
C SER A 361 14.05 -1.51 -13.69
N VAL A 362 14.42 -0.25 -13.50
CA VAL A 362 15.02 0.25 -12.25
C VAL A 362 14.01 0.19 -11.12
N ILE A 363 12.79 0.67 -11.38
CA ILE A 363 11.71 0.67 -10.39
C ILE A 363 11.39 -0.78 -9.97
N GLY A 364 11.24 -1.70 -10.92
CA GLY A 364 10.94 -3.11 -10.67
C GLY A 364 11.99 -3.79 -9.80
N ALA A 365 13.27 -3.58 -10.11
CA ALA A 365 14.38 -4.16 -9.38
C ALA A 365 14.42 -3.75 -7.90
N VAL A 366 14.18 -2.47 -7.63
CA VAL A 366 14.12 -1.96 -6.24
C VAL A 366 12.82 -2.38 -5.55
N PHE A 367 11.71 -2.40 -6.30
CA PHE A 367 10.41 -2.80 -5.78
C PHE A 367 10.38 -4.27 -5.34
N LEU A 368 11.18 -5.14 -5.96
CA LEU A 368 11.31 -6.54 -5.56
C LEU A 368 11.76 -6.69 -4.09
N ILE A 369 12.64 -5.80 -3.63
CA ILE A 369 13.10 -5.81 -2.22
C ILE A 369 11.94 -5.39 -1.28
N SER A 370 11.15 -4.40 -1.68
CA SER A 370 9.97 -3.98 -0.90
C SER A 370 8.89 -5.06 -0.88
N ALA A 371 8.63 -5.70 -2.02
CA ALA A 371 7.67 -6.80 -2.12
C ALA A 371 8.06 -7.98 -1.23
N ALA A 372 9.36 -8.32 -1.18
CA ALA A 372 9.89 -9.34 -0.26
C ALA A 372 9.64 -8.95 1.20
N SER A 373 9.81 -7.68 1.57
CA SER A 373 9.56 -7.21 2.93
C SER A 373 8.08 -7.32 3.31
N ILE A 374 7.16 -6.96 2.40
CA ILE A 374 5.71 -7.12 2.62
C ILE A 374 5.36 -8.61 2.82
N MET A 375 5.90 -9.47 1.95
CA MET A 375 5.66 -10.91 2.03
C MET A 375 6.11 -11.48 3.38
N PHE A 376 7.30 -11.12 3.85
CA PHE A 376 7.84 -11.59 5.12
C PHE A 376 7.10 -11.02 6.33
N SER A 377 6.63 -9.80 6.29
CA SER A 377 5.74 -9.25 7.34
C SER A 377 4.47 -10.10 7.52
N GLY A 378 3.90 -10.60 6.41
CA GLY A 378 2.80 -11.56 6.45
C GLY A 378 3.23 -12.91 7.06
N ILE A 379 4.39 -13.43 6.67
CA ILE A 379 4.93 -14.69 7.23
C ILE A 379 5.19 -14.56 8.73
N ASP A 380 5.76 -13.45 9.21
CA ASP A 380 5.97 -13.19 10.63
C ASP A 380 4.65 -13.20 11.42
N SER A 381 3.60 -12.62 10.83
CA SER A 381 2.24 -12.69 11.41
C SER A 381 1.70 -14.14 11.46
N ILE A 382 1.98 -14.97 10.45
CA ILE A 382 1.62 -16.40 10.48
C ILE A 382 2.40 -17.12 11.60
N VAL A 383 3.71 -16.86 11.71
CA VAL A 383 4.59 -17.49 12.69
C VAL A 383 4.24 -17.10 14.13
N SER A 384 3.71 -15.89 14.35
CA SER A 384 3.21 -15.44 15.66
C SER A 384 1.97 -16.20 16.14
N SER A 385 1.30 -16.93 15.23
CA SER A 385 0.14 -17.76 15.58
C SER A 385 0.58 -19.10 16.21
N PRO A 386 -0.25 -19.71 17.08
CA PRO A 386 0.03 -21.05 17.62
C PRO A 386 0.24 -22.06 16.49
N ARG A 387 1.32 -22.86 16.58
CA ARG A 387 1.67 -23.89 15.58
C ARG A 387 0.80 -25.12 15.73
N THR A 388 -0.47 -25.02 15.38
CA THR A 388 -1.39 -26.14 15.30
C THR A 388 -1.53 -26.63 13.86
N LEU A 389 -1.90 -27.91 13.68
CA LEU A 389 -2.19 -28.46 12.36
C LEU A 389 -3.26 -27.61 11.63
N ARG A 390 -4.28 -27.15 12.36
CA ARG A 390 -5.35 -26.33 11.84
C ARG A 390 -4.83 -25.01 11.27
N ASN A 391 -4.04 -24.26 12.02
CA ASN A 391 -3.44 -23.01 11.56
C ASN A 391 -2.48 -23.22 10.37
N THR A 392 -1.73 -24.32 10.39
CA THR A 392 -0.85 -24.70 9.26
C THR A 392 -1.68 -24.94 7.99
N LEU A 393 -2.81 -25.63 8.10
CA LEU A 393 -3.70 -25.86 6.97
C LEU A 393 -4.39 -24.56 6.49
N VAL A 394 -4.84 -23.71 7.42
CA VAL A 394 -5.39 -22.39 7.08
C VAL A 394 -4.38 -21.58 6.25
N ALA A 395 -3.15 -21.44 6.73
CA ALA A 395 -2.12 -20.69 6.02
C ALA A 395 -1.72 -21.36 4.69
N GLY A 396 -1.41 -22.65 4.71
CA GLY A 396 -0.91 -23.37 3.54
C GLY A 396 -1.92 -23.41 2.40
N ILE A 397 -3.17 -23.78 2.69
CA ILE A 397 -4.22 -23.85 1.66
C ILE A 397 -4.55 -22.44 1.14
N THR A 398 -4.67 -21.44 2.05
CA THR A 398 -4.94 -20.06 1.66
C THR A 398 -3.88 -19.53 0.69
N LEU A 399 -2.59 -19.67 1.01
CA LEU A 399 -1.51 -19.20 0.15
C LEU A 399 -1.47 -19.96 -1.18
N THR A 400 -1.66 -21.28 -1.14
CA THR A 400 -1.70 -22.09 -2.35
C THR A 400 -2.84 -21.64 -3.28
N LEU A 401 -4.05 -21.48 -2.76
CA LEU A 401 -5.19 -21.04 -3.57
C LEU A 401 -5.00 -19.60 -4.07
N ALA A 402 -4.52 -18.69 -3.24
CA ALA A 402 -4.32 -17.29 -3.59
C ALA A 402 -3.29 -17.10 -4.73
N VAL A 403 -2.28 -17.97 -4.82
CA VAL A 403 -1.26 -17.88 -5.88
C VAL A 403 -1.68 -18.70 -7.10
N MET A 404 -2.07 -19.96 -6.90
CA MET A 404 -2.27 -20.91 -7.99
C MET A 404 -3.59 -20.70 -8.74
N LEU A 405 -4.69 -20.38 -8.06
CA LEU A 405 -5.98 -20.24 -8.74
C LEU A 405 -6.00 -19.06 -9.72
N PRO A 406 -5.59 -17.85 -9.35
CA PRO A 406 -5.47 -16.75 -10.31
C PRO A 406 -4.50 -17.04 -11.44
N TYR A 407 -3.38 -17.72 -11.15
CA TYR A 407 -2.43 -18.13 -12.19
C TYR A 407 -3.10 -19.08 -13.20
N GLN A 408 -3.84 -20.08 -12.76
CA GLN A 408 -4.53 -21.02 -13.65
C GLN A 408 -5.63 -20.32 -14.46
N CYS A 409 -6.39 -19.40 -13.85
CA CYS A 409 -7.41 -18.62 -14.55
C CYS A 409 -6.83 -17.66 -15.60
N THR A 410 -5.57 -17.24 -15.46
CA THR A 410 -4.91 -16.36 -16.43
C THR A 410 -4.03 -17.10 -17.46
N SER A 411 -3.80 -18.40 -17.25
CA SER A 411 -2.97 -19.25 -18.13
C SER A 411 -3.78 -20.41 -18.72
N THR A 412 -3.83 -21.54 -18.00
CA THR A 412 -4.38 -22.82 -18.50
C THR A 412 -5.89 -22.75 -18.76
N TYR A 413 -6.64 -22.09 -17.87
CA TYR A 413 -8.11 -21.97 -17.95
C TYR A 413 -8.54 -20.57 -18.38
N LYS A 414 -7.72 -19.88 -19.16
CA LYS A 414 -8.00 -18.51 -19.59
C LYS A 414 -9.30 -18.40 -20.39
N GLU A 415 -9.54 -19.29 -21.34
CA GLU A 415 -10.77 -19.28 -22.14
C GLU A 415 -12.01 -19.48 -21.29
N TRP A 416 -11.96 -20.36 -20.28
CA TRP A 416 -13.04 -20.54 -19.34
C TRP A 416 -13.27 -19.29 -18.49
N ALA A 417 -12.18 -18.69 -17.98
CA ALA A 417 -12.25 -17.48 -17.19
C ALA A 417 -12.78 -16.28 -17.98
N ASP A 418 -12.35 -16.14 -19.24
CA ASP A 418 -12.81 -15.08 -20.15
C ASP A 418 -14.29 -15.27 -20.56
N GLY A 419 -14.81 -16.49 -20.50
CA GLY A 419 -16.23 -16.79 -20.68
C GLY A 419 -17.12 -16.44 -19.50
N LEU A 420 -16.54 -16.13 -18.33
CA LEU A 420 -17.29 -15.66 -17.18
C LEU A 420 -17.72 -14.20 -17.36
N SER A 421 -18.72 -13.76 -16.57
CA SER A 421 -18.99 -12.33 -16.51
C SER A 421 -17.74 -11.57 -16.06
N PRO A 422 -17.52 -10.31 -16.52
CA PRO A 422 -16.32 -9.53 -16.17
C PRO A 422 -16.10 -9.45 -14.66
N PHE A 423 -17.20 -9.44 -13.89
CA PHE A 423 -17.18 -9.47 -12.44
C PHE A 423 -16.61 -10.78 -11.87
N LEU A 424 -17.11 -11.94 -12.31
CA LEU A 424 -16.64 -13.25 -11.84
C LEU A 424 -15.18 -13.50 -12.25
N ASN A 425 -14.82 -13.13 -13.48
CA ASN A 425 -13.43 -13.19 -13.94
C ASN A 425 -12.50 -12.41 -13.00
N MET A 426 -12.85 -11.15 -12.67
CA MET A 426 -12.08 -10.31 -11.79
C MET A 426 -11.91 -10.91 -10.39
N LEU A 427 -12.94 -11.56 -9.83
CA LEU A 427 -12.85 -12.23 -8.54
C LEU A 427 -11.94 -13.46 -8.59
N CYS A 428 -12.08 -14.31 -9.62
CA CYS A 428 -11.27 -15.53 -9.78
C CYS A 428 -9.80 -15.22 -10.08
N THR A 429 -9.51 -14.08 -10.71
CA THR A 429 -8.15 -13.64 -11.04
C THR A 429 -7.51 -12.77 -9.96
N SER A 430 -8.22 -12.44 -8.86
CA SER A 430 -7.70 -11.63 -7.75
C SER A 430 -7.09 -12.49 -6.64
N PRO A 431 -5.75 -12.51 -6.49
CA PRO A 431 -5.10 -13.26 -5.40
C PRO A 431 -5.55 -12.82 -4.02
N VAL A 432 -5.76 -11.52 -3.82
CA VAL A 432 -6.19 -10.94 -2.53
C VAL A 432 -7.59 -11.39 -2.17
N PHE A 433 -8.53 -11.40 -3.13
CA PHE A 433 -9.89 -11.90 -2.91
C PHE A 433 -9.89 -13.38 -2.52
N ILE A 434 -9.13 -14.19 -3.25
CA ILE A 434 -9.01 -15.63 -2.97
C ILE A 434 -8.39 -15.85 -1.58
N ALA A 435 -7.36 -15.09 -1.21
CA ALA A 435 -6.73 -15.18 0.11
C ALA A 435 -7.72 -14.84 1.24
N VAL A 436 -8.48 -13.78 1.10
CA VAL A 436 -9.48 -13.36 2.10
C VAL A 436 -10.58 -14.42 2.23
N LEU A 437 -11.15 -14.84 1.10
CA LEU A 437 -12.26 -15.81 1.08
C LEU A 437 -11.84 -17.17 1.67
N SER A 438 -10.71 -17.71 1.20
CA SER A 438 -10.20 -19.00 1.67
C SER A 438 -9.69 -18.93 3.10
N GLY A 439 -8.94 -17.87 3.47
CA GLY A 439 -8.38 -17.72 4.80
C GLY A 439 -9.46 -17.60 5.88
N VAL A 440 -10.44 -16.71 5.67
CA VAL A 440 -11.56 -16.57 6.60
C VAL A 440 -12.43 -17.84 6.60
N GLY A 441 -12.77 -18.38 5.42
CA GLY A 441 -13.60 -19.58 5.30
C GLY A 441 -12.98 -20.80 5.98
N LEU A 442 -11.69 -21.06 5.75
CA LEU A 442 -10.96 -22.15 6.38
C LEU A 442 -10.79 -21.95 7.90
N ASN A 443 -10.55 -20.72 8.34
CA ASN A 443 -10.46 -20.42 9.76
C ASN A 443 -11.81 -20.68 10.46
N VAL A 444 -12.93 -20.26 9.86
CA VAL A 444 -14.27 -20.55 10.40
C VAL A 444 -14.51 -22.06 10.43
N LEU A 445 -14.22 -22.75 9.34
CA LEU A 445 -14.44 -24.20 9.25
C LEU A 445 -13.58 -24.97 10.27
N LEU A 446 -12.27 -24.74 10.28
CA LEU A 446 -11.32 -25.56 11.05
C LEU A 446 -11.20 -25.15 12.53
N ASN A 447 -11.26 -23.84 12.82
CA ASN A 447 -11.03 -23.33 14.17
C ASN A 447 -12.31 -22.96 14.94
N ILE A 448 -13.46 -22.87 14.27
CA ILE A 448 -14.73 -22.52 14.92
C ILE A 448 -15.70 -23.70 14.84
N ILE A 449 -15.99 -24.23 13.64
CA ILE A 449 -16.99 -25.29 13.46
C ILE A 449 -16.44 -26.65 13.88
N LEU A 450 -15.23 -27.02 13.42
CA LEU A 450 -14.60 -28.32 13.71
C LEU A 450 -13.74 -28.32 15.00
N LYS A 451 -13.87 -27.27 15.84
CA LYS A 451 -13.08 -27.18 17.08
C LYS A 451 -13.54 -28.16 18.16
N GLU A 452 -14.76 -28.65 18.12
CA GLU A 452 -15.40 -29.45 19.15
C GLU A 452 -15.21 -30.97 19.01
N SER A 453 -14.31 -31.43 18.14
CA SER A 453 -13.99 -32.86 18.00
C SER A 453 -12.61 -33.20 18.47
#